data_030d58afdad9bf987734947e0936233d
#
_entry.id   030d58afdad9bf987734947e0936233d
#
_cell.length_a   1.000
_cell.length_b   1.000
_cell.length_c   1.000
_cell.angle_alpha   90.00
_cell.angle_beta   90.00
_cell.angle_gamma   90.00
#
_symmetry.space_group_name_H-M   'P 1'
#
loop_
_entity.id
_entity.type
_entity.pdbx_description
1 polymer ?
#
loop_
_entity_poly.entity_id
_entity_poly.type
_entity_poly.pdbx_seq_one_letter_code
_entity_poly.pdbx_strand_id
1 'polypeptide(L)'
;MNSMLEDHNRPEAFSLDVFTSEEYHRSSMKEVMNIVRRYREEFKLLFSSIQDSRFNDYWEQWIKRSTVMGIEYMEGMKKLYPDLHTDISLFFMHFTCSWWVNMMKEVVQHEELSSKEIECFIGEYIRFSTGGWKRLMNVKIER
;
A
#
# COMPACT_ATOMS: atom_id res chain seq x y z
N MET A 1 6.11 -6.64 -8.22
CA MET A 1 5.11 -6.77 -7.14
C MET A 1 5.58 -7.65 -5.99
N ASN A 2 6.19 -8.79 -6.28
CA ASN A 2 6.73 -9.66 -5.23
C ASN A 2 7.84 -8.97 -4.41
N SER A 3 8.68 -8.15 -5.04
CA SER A 3 9.75 -7.42 -4.35
C SER A 3 9.25 -6.44 -3.29
N MET A 4 8.10 -5.78 -3.52
CA MET A 4 7.47 -4.91 -2.54
C MET A 4 6.99 -5.68 -1.31
N LEU A 5 6.43 -6.87 -1.52
CA LEU A 5 5.95 -7.72 -0.45
C LEU A 5 7.13 -8.29 0.36
N GLU A 6 8.23 -8.61 -0.33
CA GLU A 6 9.46 -9.09 0.32
C GLU A 6 10.11 -8.02 1.19
N ASP A 7 10.06 -6.76 0.75
CA ASP A 7 10.65 -5.65 1.51
C ASP A 7 9.98 -5.46 2.87
N HIS A 8 8.69 -5.75 2.99
CA HIS A 8 7.99 -5.65 4.27
C HIS A 8 8.42 -6.71 5.29
N ASN A 9 9.08 -7.76 4.85
CA ASN A 9 9.57 -8.82 5.73
C ASN A 9 11.02 -8.62 6.18
N ARG A 10 11.69 -7.55 5.75
CA ARG A 10 13.03 -7.22 6.21
C ARG A 10 13.00 -6.65 7.63
N PRO A 11 14.04 -6.91 8.45
CA PRO A 11 14.07 -6.36 9.82
C PRO A 11 13.90 -4.83 9.88
N GLU A 12 14.44 -4.11 8.91
CA GLU A 12 14.30 -2.65 8.80
C GLU A 12 12.85 -2.21 8.64
N ALA A 13 12.02 -3.04 7.99
CA ALA A 13 10.61 -2.70 7.75
C ALA A 13 9.79 -2.66 9.04
N PHE A 14 10.27 -3.30 10.12
CA PHE A 14 9.61 -3.25 11.43
C PHE A 14 10.01 -2.03 12.25
N SER A 15 10.87 -1.15 11.72
CA SER A 15 11.22 0.09 12.40
C SER A 15 10.05 1.06 12.39
N LEU A 16 9.71 1.60 13.56
CA LEU A 16 8.67 2.62 13.67
C LEU A 16 9.05 3.88 12.88
N ASP A 17 10.34 4.23 12.87
CA ASP A 17 10.83 5.39 12.13
C ASP A 17 10.57 5.23 10.62
N VAL A 18 10.82 4.06 10.06
CA VAL A 18 10.55 3.75 8.65
C VAL A 18 9.05 3.76 8.39
N PHE A 19 8.28 3.11 9.25
CA PHE A 19 6.82 3.02 9.10
C PHE A 19 6.15 4.39 9.10
N THR A 20 6.63 5.32 9.91
CA THR A 20 6.06 6.66 10.03
C THR A 20 6.72 7.68 9.10
N SER A 21 7.73 7.29 8.33
CA SER A 21 8.44 8.20 7.42
C SER A 21 7.63 8.46 6.15
N GLU A 22 7.12 9.67 6.01
CA GLU A 22 6.44 10.10 4.79
C GLU A 22 7.37 10.07 3.58
N GLU A 23 8.63 10.44 3.77
CA GLU A 23 9.63 10.44 2.71
C GLU A 23 9.89 9.04 2.15
N TYR A 24 10.04 8.06 3.04
CA TYR A 24 10.23 6.66 2.65
C TYR A 24 9.04 6.16 1.83
N HIS A 25 7.83 6.38 2.31
CA HIS A 25 6.62 5.93 1.63
C HIS A 25 6.39 6.67 0.32
N ARG A 26 6.71 7.95 0.27
CA ARG A 26 6.61 8.75 -0.96
C ARG A 26 7.55 8.22 -2.03
N SER A 27 8.80 7.92 -1.67
CA SER A 27 9.79 7.35 -2.60
C SER A 27 9.35 5.99 -3.12
N SER A 28 8.87 5.11 -2.24
CA SER A 28 8.36 3.79 -2.61
C SER A 28 7.17 3.90 -3.56
N MET A 29 6.23 4.79 -3.27
CA MET A 29 5.06 4.99 -4.10
C MET A 29 5.42 5.57 -5.47
N LYS A 30 6.41 6.46 -5.55
CA LYS A 30 6.91 6.98 -6.82
C LYS A 30 7.44 5.86 -7.71
N GLU A 31 8.19 4.92 -7.14
CA GLU A 31 8.70 3.77 -7.88
C GLU A 31 7.55 2.91 -8.43
N VAL A 32 6.56 2.63 -7.60
CA VAL A 32 5.38 1.87 -8.02
C VAL A 32 4.64 2.59 -9.15
N MET A 33 4.42 3.89 -9.01
CA MET A 33 3.73 4.67 -10.03
C MET A 33 4.51 4.72 -11.35
N ASN A 34 5.84 4.78 -11.28
CA ASN A 34 6.68 4.72 -12.48
C ASN A 34 6.53 3.39 -13.21
N ILE A 35 6.48 2.28 -12.47
CA ILE A 35 6.27 0.94 -13.04
C ILE A 35 4.88 0.85 -13.67
N VAL A 36 3.85 1.31 -12.95
CA VAL A 36 2.46 1.29 -13.44
C VAL A 36 2.33 2.11 -14.73
N ARG A 37 2.96 3.28 -14.79
CA ARG A 37 2.91 4.14 -15.98
C ARG A 37 3.69 3.54 -17.15
N ARG A 38 4.85 2.91 -16.87
CA ARG A 38 5.66 2.25 -17.92
C ARG A 38 4.91 1.10 -18.56
N TYR A 39 4.18 0.32 -17.79
CA TYR A 39 3.43 -0.86 -18.24
C TYR A 39 1.93 -0.60 -18.26
N ARG A 40 1.53 0.64 -18.55
CA ARG A 40 0.13 1.07 -18.51
C ARG A 40 -0.79 0.19 -19.35
N GLU A 41 -0.39 -0.14 -20.56
CA GLU A 41 -1.23 -0.96 -21.46
C GLU A 41 -1.45 -2.36 -20.91
N GLU A 42 -0.41 -2.96 -20.32
CA GLU A 42 -0.51 -4.27 -19.69
C GLU A 42 -1.42 -4.21 -18.44
N PHE A 43 -1.30 -3.16 -17.64
CA PHE A 43 -2.17 -2.96 -16.48
C PHE A 43 -3.63 -2.69 -16.89
N LYS A 44 -3.84 -1.95 -17.99
CA LYS A 44 -5.19 -1.76 -18.52
C LYS A 44 -5.84 -3.09 -18.89
N LEU A 45 -5.10 -3.97 -19.53
CA LEU A 45 -5.60 -5.31 -19.87
C LEU A 45 -5.97 -6.10 -18.62
N LEU A 46 -5.10 -6.08 -17.60
CA LEU A 46 -5.37 -6.75 -16.33
C LEU A 46 -6.66 -6.24 -15.67
N PHE A 47 -6.84 -4.91 -15.64
CA PHE A 47 -8.01 -4.31 -14.98
C PHE A 47 -9.28 -4.40 -15.81
N SER A 48 -9.18 -4.36 -17.15
CA SER A 48 -10.35 -4.49 -18.03
C SER A 48 -10.89 -5.92 -18.10
N SER A 49 -10.06 -6.89 -17.73
CA SER A 49 -10.42 -8.31 -17.72
C SER A 49 -11.11 -8.76 -16.43
N ILE A 50 -11.68 -7.81 -15.67
CA ILE A 50 -12.38 -8.10 -14.39
C ILE A 50 -13.52 -9.10 -14.59
N GLN A 51 -14.09 -9.17 -15.82
CA GLN A 51 -15.12 -10.15 -16.15
C GLN A 51 -14.55 -11.53 -16.48
N ASP A 52 -13.24 -11.65 -16.68
CA ASP A 52 -12.56 -12.93 -16.84
C ASP A 52 -12.24 -13.47 -15.43
N SER A 53 -12.79 -14.65 -15.11
CA SER A 53 -12.65 -15.28 -13.79
C SER A 53 -11.17 -15.45 -13.37
N ARG A 54 -10.27 -15.69 -14.36
CA ARG A 54 -8.84 -15.89 -14.07
C ARG A 54 -8.18 -14.63 -13.51
N PHE A 55 -8.50 -13.46 -14.06
CA PHE A 55 -7.94 -12.20 -13.61
C PHE A 55 -8.55 -11.74 -12.28
N ASN A 56 -9.84 -12.01 -12.10
CA ASN A 56 -10.50 -11.76 -10.82
C ASN A 56 -9.88 -12.61 -9.72
N ASP A 57 -9.63 -13.89 -9.99
CA ASP A 57 -8.96 -14.81 -9.05
C ASP A 57 -7.55 -14.34 -8.73
N TYR A 58 -6.80 -13.80 -9.71
CA TYR A 58 -5.47 -13.25 -9.48
C TYR A 58 -5.50 -12.10 -8.46
N TRP A 59 -6.39 -11.14 -8.65
CA TRP A 59 -6.50 -9.98 -7.75
C TRP A 59 -6.99 -10.37 -6.36
N GLU A 60 -7.95 -11.30 -6.29
CA GLU A 60 -8.42 -11.85 -5.02
C GLU A 60 -7.29 -12.54 -4.25
N GLN A 61 -6.49 -13.35 -4.92
CA GLN A 61 -5.34 -14.02 -4.32
C GLN A 61 -4.28 -13.01 -3.87
N TRP A 62 -4.04 -11.98 -4.66
CA TRP A 62 -3.10 -10.93 -4.30
C TRP A 62 -3.55 -10.19 -3.03
N ILE A 63 -4.82 -9.80 -2.98
CA ILE A 63 -5.41 -9.11 -1.83
C ILE A 63 -5.34 -10.01 -0.59
N LYS A 64 -5.67 -11.29 -0.74
CA LYS A 64 -5.63 -12.26 0.35
C LYS A 64 -4.22 -12.43 0.92
N ARG A 65 -3.22 -12.59 0.05
CA ARG A 65 -1.82 -12.70 0.47
C ARG A 65 -1.32 -11.42 1.13
N SER A 66 -1.63 -10.28 0.55
CA SER A 66 -1.25 -8.98 1.09
C SER A 66 -1.88 -8.74 2.46
N THR A 67 -3.12 -9.17 2.65
CA THR A 67 -3.83 -9.08 3.93
C THR A 67 -3.11 -9.89 5.02
N VAL A 68 -2.75 -11.14 4.71
CA VAL A 68 -2.01 -11.99 5.65
C VAL A 68 -0.66 -11.36 6.01
N MET A 69 0.06 -10.87 5.01
CA MET A 69 1.36 -10.20 5.23
C MET A 69 1.22 -8.95 6.08
N GLY A 70 0.14 -8.19 5.89
CA GLY A 70 -0.13 -7.01 6.71
C GLY A 70 -0.37 -7.37 8.18
N ILE A 71 -1.11 -8.44 8.44
CA ILE A 71 -1.35 -8.94 9.80
C ILE A 71 -0.03 -9.42 10.43
N GLU A 72 0.77 -10.18 9.68
CA GLU A 72 2.09 -10.63 10.16
C GLU A 72 3.01 -9.46 10.46
N TYR A 73 2.96 -8.41 9.65
CA TYR A 73 3.72 -7.18 9.87
C TYR A 73 3.30 -6.53 11.20
N MET A 74 2.00 -6.45 11.46
CA MET A 74 1.49 -5.89 12.73
C MET A 74 1.91 -6.72 13.93
N GLU A 75 1.95 -8.04 13.81
CA GLU A 75 2.45 -8.93 14.85
C GLU A 75 3.93 -8.67 15.14
N GLY A 76 4.74 -8.47 14.09
CA GLY A 76 6.15 -8.10 14.22
C GLY A 76 6.32 -6.76 14.91
N MET A 77 5.52 -5.76 14.56
CA MET A 77 5.53 -4.44 15.19
C MET A 77 5.15 -4.53 16.68
N LYS A 78 4.20 -5.37 17.02
CA LYS A 78 3.78 -5.59 18.42
C LYS A 78 4.92 -6.09 19.29
N LYS A 79 5.74 -7.01 18.75
CA LYS A 79 6.89 -7.55 19.48
C LYS A 79 7.94 -6.48 19.78
N LEU A 80 8.17 -5.56 18.84
CA LEU A 80 9.16 -4.50 18.98
C LEU A 80 8.62 -3.28 19.73
N TYR A 81 7.33 -2.99 19.59
CA TYR A 81 6.68 -1.82 20.16
C TYR A 81 5.38 -2.23 20.85
N PRO A 82 5.46 -2.83 22.07
CA PRO A 82 4.27 -3.38 22.75
C PRO A 82 3.19 -2.35 23.07
N ASP A 83 3.56 -1.08 23.17
CA ASP A 83 2.63 0.00 23.50
C ASP A 83 1.77 0.47 22.32
N LEU A 84 2.11 0.04 21.12
CA LEU A 84 1.33 0.39 19.93
C LEU A 84 0.06 -0.46 19.83
N HIS A 85 -1.00 0.16 19.34
CA HIS A 85 -2.21 -0.58 18.98
C HIS A 85 -1.99 -1.25 17.62
N THR A 86 -1.77 -2.56 17.64
CA THR A 86 -1.48 -3.36 16.45
C THR A 86 -2.54 -4.44 16.19
N ASP A 87 -3.58 -4.49 17.03
CA ASP A 87 -4.70 -5.42 16.86
C ASP A 87 -5.65 -4.89 15.78
N ILE A 88 -5.14 -4.82 14.57
CA ILE A 88 -5.90 -4.35 13.40
C ILE A 88 -6.78 -5.50 12.92
N SER A 89 -8.06 -5.21 12.70
CA SER A 89 -8.98 -6.24 12.24
C SER A 89 -8.58 -6.78 10.88
N LEU A 90 -8.81 -8.07 10.69
CA LEU A 90 -8.56 -8.74 9.42
C LEU A 90 -9.32 -8.04 8.28
N PHE A 91 -10.57 -7.64 8.55
CA PHE A 91 -11.39 -6.96 7.56
C PHE A 91 -10.82 -5.60 7.16
N PHE A 92 -10.33 -4.81 8.13
CA PHE A 92 -9.73 -3.52 7.83
C PHE A 92 -8.46 -3.69 6.99
N MET A 93 -7.61 -4.67 7.32
CA MET A 93 -6.42 -4.97 6.54
C MET A 93 -6.78 -5.40 5.12
N HIS A 94 -7.80 -6.25 4.97
CA HIS A 94 -8.33 -6.64 3.65
C HIS A 94 -8.81 -5.41 2.87
N PHE A 95 -9.54 -4.53 3.52
CA PHE A 95 -10.06 -3.31 2.91
C PHE A 95 -8.93 -2.42 2.40
N THR A 96 -7.87 -2.22 3.18
CA THR A 96 -6.75 -1.36 2.76
C THR A 96 -6.01 -1.95 1.55
N CYS A 97 -5.87 -3.27 1.48
CA CYS A 97 -5.27 -3.93 0.32
C CYS A 97 -6.15 -3.78 -0.92
N SER A 98 -7.47 -3.93 -0.77
CA SER A 98 -8.43 -3.71 -1.87
C SER A 98 -8.40 -2.26 -2.34
N TRP A 99 -8.31 -1.33 -1.42
CA TRP A 99 -8.24 0.10 -1.72
C TRP A 99 -6.99 0.43 -2.53
N TRP A 100 -5.86 -0.18 -2.17
CA TRP A 100 -4.61 -0.02 -2.91
C TRP A 100 -4.75 -0.46 -4.37
N VAL A 101 -5.35 -1.62 -4.62
CA VAL A 101 -5.61 -2.14 -5.98
C VAL A 101 -6.50 -1.17 -6.75
N ASN A 102 -7.57 -0.67 -6.13
CA ASN A 102 -8.48 0.27 -6.76
C ASN A 102 -7.80 1.60 -7.09
N MET A 103 -6.90 2.07 -6.24
CA MET A 103 -6.11 3.26 -6.49
C MET A 103 -5.22 3.09 -7.72
N MET A 104 -4.53 1.97 -7.84
CA MET A 104 -3.71 1.67 -9.02
C MET A 104 -4.56 1.66 -10.29
N LYS A 105 -5.75 1.07 -10.21
CA LYS A 105 -6.71 1.03 -11.31
C LYS A 105 -7.10 2.45 -11.76
N GLU A 106 -7.39 3.33 -10.82
CA GLU A 106 -7.73 4.73 -11.11
C GLU A 106 -6.59 5.44 -11.83
N VAL A 107 -5.37 5.27 -11.35
CA VAL A 107 -4.18 5.90 -11.98
C VAL A 107 -3.98 5.38 -13.40
N VAL A 108 -4.16 4.08 -13.61
CA VAL A 108 -4.02 3.46 -14.94
C VAL A 108 -5.06 4.01 -15.92
N GLN A 109 -6.29 4.21 -15.45
CA GLN A 109 -7.42 4.67 -16.28
C GLN A 109 -7.34 6.16 -16.62
N HIS A 110 -6.63 6.97 -15.82
CA HIS A 110 -6.55 8.42 -15.99
C HIS A 110 -5.23 8.83 -16.65
N GLU A 111 -5.14 8.58 -17.96
CA GLU A 111 -3.94 8.91 -18.77
C GLU A 111 -3.69 10.40 -18.89
N GLU A 112 -4.72 11.22 -18.69
CA GLU A 112 -4.65 12.67 -18.79
C GLU A 112 -3.85 13.32 -17.67
N LEU A 113 -3.58 12.59 -16.58
CA LEU A 113 -2.84 13.13 -15.45
C LEU A 113 -1.37 13.40 -15.83
N SER A 114 -0.92 14.61 -15.60
CA SER A 114 0.47 14.98 -15.79
C SER A 114 1.36 14.41 -14.69
N SER A 115 2.67 14.37 -14.92
CA SER A 115 3.63 13.94 -13.91
C SER A 115 3.53 14.78 -12.63
N LYS A 116 3.27 16.09 -12.78
CA LYS A 116 3.10 17.00 -11.65
C LYS A 116 1.85 16.68 -10.85
N GLU A 117 0.74 16.36 -11.53
CA GLU A 117 -0.52 15.96 -10.88
C GLU A 117 -0.36 14.64 -10.13
N ILE A 118 0.36 13.69 -10.69
CA ILE A 118 0.67 12.41 -10.04
C ILE A 118 1.53 12.63 -8.79
N GLU A 119 2.55 13.50 -8.87
CA GLU A 119 3.38 13.82 -7.70
C GLU A 119 2.57 14.47 -6.59
N CYS A 120 1.68 15.39 -6.96
CA CYS A 120 0.77 16.03 -6.00
C CYS A 120 -0.13 14.99 -5.31
N PHE A 121 -0.72 14.12 -6.09
CA PHE A 121 -1.56 13.03 -5.57
C PHE A 121 -0.79 12.11 -4.61
N ILE A 122 0.44 11.72 -4.97
CA ILE A 122 1.29 10.89 -4.11
C ILE A 122 1.50 11.57 -2.75
N GLY A 123 1.83 12.86 -2.75
CA GLY A 123 2.02 13.62 -1.53
C GLY A 123 0.77 13.64 -0.65
N GLU A 124 -0.38 13.90 -1.25
CA GLU A 124 -1.67 13.93 -0.54
C GLU A 124 -2.01 12.55 0.03
N TYR A 125 -1.87 11.51 -0.78
CA TYR A 125 -2.17 10.15 -0.35
C TYR A 125 -1.27 9.70 0.81
N ILE A 126 0.03 9.96 0.70
CA ILE A 126 0.99 9.56 1.74
C ILE A 126 0.71 10.29 3.07
N ARG A 127 0.42 11.59 3.01
CA ARG A 127 0.06 12.35 4.22
C ARG A 127 -1.21 11.80 4.86
N PHE A 128 -2.21 11.53 4.03
CA PHE A 128 -3.48 10.98 4.48
C PHE A 128 -3.32 9.59 5.11
N SER A 129 -2.66 8.67 4.41
CA SER A 129 -2.51 7.29 4.86
C SER A 129 -1.58 7.18 6.07
N THR A 130 -0.45 7.88 6.07
CA THR A 130 0.49 7.88 7.20
C THR A 130 -0.16 8.46 8.45
N GLY A 131 -0.89 9.57 8.30
CA GLY A 131 -1.62 10.18 9.42
C GLY A 131 -2.69 9.26 9.97
N GLY A 132 -3.44 8.59 9.09
CA GLY A 132 -4.46 7.62 9.48
C GLY A 132 -3.87 6.43 10.24
N TRP A 133 -2.80 5.85 9.75
CA TRP A 133 -2.12 4.74 10.42
C TRP A 133 -1.56 5.15 11.79
N LYS A 134 -0.91 6.31 11.87
CA LYS A 134 -0.41 6.84 13.15
C LYS A 134 -1.52 6.96 14.18
N ARG A 135 -2.66 7.49 13.76
CA ARG A 135 -3.82 7.64 14.64
C ARG A 135 -4.39 6.30 15.07
N LEU A 136 -4.56 5.39 14.12
CA LEU A 136 -5.12 4.05 14.37
C LEU A 136 -4.23 3.25 15.33
N MET A 137 -2.91 3.34 15.18
CA MET A 137 -1.95 2.61 15.99
C MET A 137 -1.55 3.33 17.28
N ASN A 138 -2.11 4.50 17.53
CA ASN A 138 -1.79 5.34 18.69
C ASN A 138 -0.30 5.71 18.76
N VAL A 139 0.32 5.98 17.61
CA VAL A 139 1.67 6.50 17.57
C VAL A 139 1.66 7.92 18.16
N LYS A 140 2.55 8.17 19.12
CA LYS A 140 2.67 9.50 19.70
C LYS A 140 3.27 10.44 18.66
N ILE A 141 2.52 11.51 18.37
CA ILE A 141 2.99 12.56 17.48
C ILE A 141 3.75 13.55 18.37
N GLU A 142 5.05 13.64 18.15
CA GLU A 142 5.85 14.69 18.80
C GLU A 142 5.44 16.04 18.18
N ARG A 143 5.09 16.96 19.06
CA ARG A 143 4.78 18.33 18.65
C ARG A 143 6.04 19.16 18.52
#